data_aa9c6e37d62efb49e1752beb1f6f6859
#
_entry.id   aa9c6e37d62efb49e1752beb1f6f6859
#
_cell.length_a   1.000
_cell.length_b   1.000
_cell.length_c   1.000
_cell.angle_alpha   90.00
_cell.angle_beta   90.00
_cell.angle_gamma   90.00
#
_symmetry.space_group_name_H-M   'P 1'
#
loop_
_entity.id
_entity.type
_entity.pdbx_description
1 polymer ?
#
loop_
_entity_poly.entity_id
_entity_poly.type
_entity_poly.pdbx_seq_one_letter_code
_entity_poly.pdbx_strand_id
1 'polypeptide(L)'
;HAQAIDGATVILQTIDSTFVDAVITDTTGCFRFNRQPASYRLIFQHIMYETLLLTTTGEDTGTITLKSKDYALDEVIVKGERPLVKVEEGKLSYDLSQLTTHRIVNNAYEILQQLPGVQEINGNLSLAGAHNLNIILNGRPTTMSHEQLAILLKNTPASRVEKVEVMYSTPPQYHIRGAAINLLLKVYRPEESGLQGEVNAGYLYNYRNGTQGGISLLYTTPKWNIDLLYNTHYEQNRQTTDTYSHHTLKNNVYDICQHNNIDRKGITHYVRTGAEYKFNGSAHINLAYTGIFNPNNDNHSYSDGNITTADNRTKKEAQMHNLALDYLSGFGMKAGINYTSY
;
A
#
# COMPACT_ATOMS: atom_id res chain seq x y z
N HIS A 1 -18.95 40.13 -19.77
CA HIS A 1 -17.66 40.55 -19.21
C HIS A 1 -16.79 39.32 -19.10
N ALA A 2 -15.58 39.37 -19.70
CA ALA A 2 -14.60 38.33 -19.50
C ALA A 2 -14.13 38.40 -18.01
N GLN A 3 -14.25 37.31 -17.29
CA GLN A 3 -13.78 37.19 -15.91
C GLN A 3 -12.50 36.36 -15.91
N ALA A 4 -11.51 36.79 -15.12
CA ALA A 4 -10.28 36.03 -14.93
C ALA A 4 -10.60 34.67 -14.26
N ILE A 5 -9.99 33.60 -14.73
CA ILE A 5 -10.16 32.25 -14.19
C ILE A 5 -8.92 31.92 -13.36
N ASP A 6 -9.12 31.87 -12.07
CA ASP A 6 -8.12 31.42 -11.09
C ASP A 6 -8.14 29.89 -10.94
N GLY A 7 -6.98 29.27 -10.74
CA GLY A 7 -6.90 27.85 -10.47
C GLY A 7 -7.06 26.92 -11.70
N ALA A 8 -7.06 27.46 -12.91
CA ALA A 8 -7.06 26.63 -14.11
C ALA A 8 -5.68 25.98 -14.30
N THR A 9 -5.64 24.67 -14.50
CA THR A 9 -4.42 23.93 -14.82
C THR A 9 -4.11 24.08 -16.31
N VAL A 10 -2.93 24.56 -16.63
CA VAL A 10 -2.42 24.69 -18.01
C VAL A 10 -1.28 23.69 -18.19
N ILE A 11 -1.47 22.71 -19.06
CA ILE A 11 -0.50 21.66 -19.35
C ILE A 11 0.18 21.97 -20.67
N LEU A 12 1.51 22.00 -20.67
CA LEU A 12 2.35 22.18 -21.84
C LEU A 12 2.81 20.81 -22.35
N GLN A 13 2.55 20.56 -23.64
CA GLN A 13 2.98 19.36 -24.34
C GLN A 13 3.67 19.70 -25.65
N THR A 14 4.52 18.81 -26.13
CA THR A 14 5.01 18.83 -27.50
C THR A 14 3.89 18.44 -28.48
N ILE A 15 4.10 18.60 -29.78
CA ILE A 15 3.07 18.29 -30.80
C ILE A 15 2.70 16.78 -30.80
N ASP A 16 3.64 15.90 -30.45
CA ASP A 16 3.45 14.46 -30.30
C ASP A 16 2.82 14.04 -28.96
N SER A 17 2.27 15.00 -28.21
CA SER A 17 1.59 14.80 -26.92
C SER A 17 2.50 14.41 -25.74
N THR A 18 3.82 14.58 -25.86
CA THR A 18 4.75 14.36 -24.74
C THR A 18 4.63 15.51 -23.75
N PHE A 19 4.43 15.19 -22.48
CA PHE A 19 4.35 16.18 -21.38
C PHE A 19 5.69 16.92 -21.23
N VAL A 20 5.62 18.25 -21.09
CA VAL A 20 6.77 19.13 -20.87
C VAL A 20 6.72 19.77 -19.49
N ASP A 21 5.58 20.44 -19.17
CA ASP A 21 5.40 21.16 -17.91
C ASP A 21 3.91 21.40 -17.63
N ALA A 22 3.57 21.81 -16.40
CA ALA A 22 2.22 22.23 -16.03
C ALA A 22 2.27 23.36 -15.01
N VAL A 23 1.40 24.35 -15.19
CA VAL A 23 1.26 25.51 -14.30
C VAL A 23 -0.22 25.76 -13.99
N ILE A 24 -0.49 26.52 -12.93
CA ILE A 24 -1.84 26.93 -12.53
C ILE A 24 -1.96 28.42 -12.74
N THR A 25 -3.12 28.88 -13.26
CA THR A 25 -3.41 30.31 -13.40
C THR A 25 -3.54 30.98 -12.03
N ASP A 26 -3.03 32.20 -11.93
CA ASP A 26 -3.15 33.02 -10.72
C ASP A 26 -4.52 33.72 -10.64
N THR A 27 -4.74 34.50 -9.59
CA THR A 27 -5.99 35.24 -9.32
C THR A 27 -6.36 36.25 -10.43
N THR A 28 -5.41 36.62 -11.29
CA THR A 28 -5.61 37.49 -12.46
C THR A 28 -5.85 36.69 -13.73
N GLY A 29 -5.85 35.35 -13.66
CA GLY A 29 -6.01 34.44 -14.78
C GLY A 29 -4.75 34.29 -15.64
N CYS A 30 -3.59 34.75 -15.15
CA CYS A 30 -2.33 34.68 -15.87
C CYS A 30 -1.56 33.38 -15.55
N PHE A 31 -0.84 32.86 -16.55
CA PHE A 31 0.08 31.73 -16.40
C PHE A 31 1.37 31.98 -17.18
N ARG A 32 2.46 31.33 -16.77
CA ARG A 32 3.78 31.44 -17.41
C ARG A 32 4.58 30.16 -17.29
N PHE A 33 5.18 29.75 -18.41
CA PHE A 33 6.18 28.67 -18.46
C PHE A 33 7.58 29.24 -18.53
N ASN A 34 8.54 28.60 -17.90
CA ASN A 34 9.96 29.00 -17.94
C ASN A 34 10.67 28.52 -19.20
N ARG A 35 10.18 27.48 -19.83
CA ARG A 35 10.70 26.90 -21.08
C ARG A 35 9.54 26.46 -21.93
N GLN A 36 9.63 26.69 -23.24
CA GLN A 36 8.63 26.21 -24.19
C GLN A 36 9.33 25.74 -25.48
N PRO A 37 8.86 24.63 -26.11
CA PRO A 37 9.30 24.21 -27.44
C PRO A 37 8.91 25.23 -28.51
N ALA A 38 9.57 25.17 -29.66
CA ALA A 38 9.25 26.08 -30.82
C ALA A 38 7.82 25.89 -31.34
N SER A 39 7.27 24.69 -31.18
CA SER A 39 5.86 24.38 -31.47
C SER A 39 5.32 23.53 -30.35
N TYR A 40 4.20 23.87 -29.80
CA TYR A 40 3.68 23.22 -28.62
C TYR A 40 2.17 23.20 -28.57
N ARG A 41 1.65 22.42 -27.65
CA ARG A 41 0.24 22.21 -27.36
C ARG A 41 -0.04 22.60 -25.93
N LEU A 42 -1.09 23.38 -25.70
CA LEU A 42 -1.59 23.75 -24.39
C LEU A 42 -2.93 23.08 -24.16
N ILE A 43 -3.09 22.48 -22.99
CA ILE A 43 -4.37 21.94 -22.54
C ILE A 43 -4.79 22.72 -21.31
N PHE A 44 -5.94 23.38 -21.39
CA PHE A 44 -6.54 24.13 -20.30
C PHE A 44 -7.61 23.29 -19.63
N GLN A 45 -7.49 23.06 -18.34
CA GLN A 45 -8.41 22.26 -17.55
C GLN A 45 -8.88 23.04 -16.33
N HIS A 46 -10.19 23.10 -16.14
CA HIS A 46 -10.80 23.67 -14.94
C HIS A 46 -12.13 22.96 -14.67
N ILE A 47 -12.50 22.80 -13.38
CA ILE A 47 -13.68 22.03 -12.99
C ILE A 47 -14.98 22.59 -13.57
N MET A 48 -15.08 23.91 -13.74
CA MET A 48 -16.29 24.60 -14.20
C MET A 48 -16.29 24.92 -15.70
N TYR A 49 -15.24 24.60 -16.46
CA TYR A 49 -15.09 24.93 -17.85
C TYR A 49 -14.77 23.71 -18.71
N GLU A 50 -15.13 23.75 -19.97
CA GLU A 50 -14.74 22.72 -20.94
C GLU A 50 -13.23 22.72 -21.13
N THR A 51 -12.66 21.53 -21.27
CA THR A 51 -11.23 21.38 -21.56
C THR A 51 -10.96 21.95 -22.95
N LEU A 52 -10.05 22.90 -23.04
CA LEU A 52 -9.63 23.51 -24.30
C LEU A 52 -8.22 23.04 -24.66
N LEU A 53 -8.05 22.59 -25.90
CA LEU A 53 -6.74 22.24 -26.46
C LEU A 53 -6.37 23.29 -27.51
N LEU A 54 -5.21 23.94 -27.36
CA LEU A 54 -4.68 24.93 -28.26
C LEU A 54 -3.30 24.50 -28.75
N THR A 55 -3.08 24.50 -30.07
CA THR A 55 -1.76 24.30 -30.66
C THR A 55 -1.24 25.64 -31.16
N THR A 56 -0.05 26.03 -30.72
CA THR A 56 0.55 27.34 -31.04
C THR A 56 2.07 27.25 -31.21
N THR A 57 2.64 28.29 -31.82
CA THR A 57 4.10 28.40 -32.04
C THR A 57 4.67 29.71 -31.48
N GLY A 58 3.83 30.56 -30.89
CA GLY A 58 4.26 31.86 -30.37
C GLY A 58 4.70 31.85 -28.92
N GLU A 59 5.45 32.86 -28.50
CA GLU A 59 5.82 33.08 -27.10
C GLU A 59 4.66 33.61 -26.25
N ASP A 60 3.70 34.27 -26.85
CA ASP A 60 2.51 34.83 -26.22
C ASP A 60 1.25 34.24 -26.88
N THR A 61 0.41 33.66 -26.07
CA THR A 61 -0.85 33.05 -26.53
C THR A 61 -2.03 34.01 -26.48
N GLY A 62 -1.81 35.25 -25.98
CA GLY A 62 -2.88 36.24 -25.80
C GLY A 62 -3.94 35.78 -24.79
N THR A 63 -5.14 36.40 -24.93
CA THR A 63 -6.26 36.06 -24.04
C THR A 63 -7.01 34.83 -24.56
N ILE A 64 -7.10 33.80 -23.73
CA ILE A 64 -7.79 32.56 -24.04
C ILE A 64 -9.13 32.54 -23.29
N THR A 65 -10.20 32.26 -24.01
CA THR A 65 -11.53 32.17 -23.42
C THR A 65 -11.96 30.70 -23.32
N LEU A 66 -12.29 30.26 -22.11
CA LEU A 66 -12.88 28.95 -21.86
C LEU A 66 -14.40 29.04 -21.87
N LYS A 67 -15.05 28.01 -22.41
CA LYS A 67 -16.51 27.89 -22.36
C LYS A 67 -16.90 27.27 -21.02
N SER A 68 -17.93 27.81 -20.37
CA SER A 68 -18.49 27.21 -19.17
C SER A 68 -19.03 25.81 -19.49
N LYS A 69 -18.81 24.89 -18.59
CA LYS A 69 -19.36 23.55 -18.70
C LYS A 69 -20.81 23.61 -18.23
N ASP A 70 -21.74 23.52 -19.17
CA ASP A 70 -23.15 23.37 -18.81
C ASP A 70 -23.36 21.96 -18.26
N TYR A 71 -23.63 21.86 -16.98
CA TYR A 71 -24.13 20.65 -16.37
C TYR A 71 -25.63 20.50 -16.67
N ALA A 72 -25.98 20.33 -17.93
CA ALA A 72 -27.27 19.77 -18.26
C ALA A 72 -27.24 18.32 -17.72
N LEU A 73 -28.13 18.00 -16.78
CA LEU A 73 -28.37 16.64 -16.33
C LEU A 73 -29.10 15.88 -17.45
N ASP A 74 -28.37 15.60 -18.54
CA ASP A 74 -28.79 14.54 -19.44
C ASP A 74 -28.53 13.22 -18.72
N GLU A 75 -29.54 12.37 -18.73
CA GLU A 75 -29.46 10.99 -18.25
C GLU A 75 -28.39 10.25 -19.05
N VAL A 76 -27.14 10.41 -18.60
CA VAL A 76 -25.99 9.72 -19.17
C VAL A 76 -26.05 8.31 -18.64
N ILE A 77 -26.48 7.39 -19.46
CA ILE A 77 -26.09 5.97 -19.32
C ILE A 77 -24.57 5.93 -19.49
N VAL A 78 -23.86 6.30 -18.44
CA VAL A 78 -22.42 6.16 -18.37
C VAL A 78 -22.13 4.65 -18.27
N LYS A 79 -21.76 4.06 -19.38
CA LYS A 79 -20.80 2.95 -19.35
C LYS A 79 -19.45 3.58 -18.94
N GLY A 80 -19.42 4.16 -17.74
CA GLY A 80 -18.23 4.75 -17.17
C GLY A 80 -17.34 3.63 -16.69
N GLU A 81 -16.15 3.53 -17.22
CA GLU A 81 -15.06 2.89 -16.51
C GLU A 81 -15.02 3.55 -15.13
N ARG A 82 -15.12 2.75 -14.09
CA ARG A 82 -15.04 3.27 -12.71
C ARG A 82 -13.69 3.98 -12.56
N PRO A 83 -13.64 5.21 -12.06
CA PRO A 83 -12.37 5.91 -11.91
C PRO A 83 -11.47 5.08 -10.97
N LEU A 84 -10.20 4.94 -11.34
CA LEU A 84 -9.19 4.24 -10.55
C LEU A 84 -9.12 4.77 -9.11
N VAL A 85 -9.34 6.07 -8.94
CA VAL A 85 -9.25 6.78 -7.67
C VAL A 85 -10.47 7.65 -7.47
N LYS A 86 -11.10 7.56 -6.31
CA LYS A 86 -12.13 8.48 -5.86
C LYS A 86 -11.63 9.26 -4.65
N VAL A 87 -11.90 10.54 -4.61
CA VAL A 87 -11.65 11.37 -3.42
C VAL A 87 -12.92 11.43 -2.61
N GLU A 88 -12.91 10.82 -1.43
CA GLU A 88 -14.04 10.77 -0.51
C GLU A 88 -13.57 11.25 0.88
N GLU A 89 -14.15 12.30 1.42
CA GLU A 89 -13.85 12.80 2.78
C GLU A 89 -12.35 12.98 3.10
N GLY A 90 -11.56 13.45 2.12
CA GLY A 90 -10.10 13.63 2.29
C GLY A 90 -9.29 12.34 2.20
N LYS A 91 -9.89 11.24 1.77
CA LYS A 91 -9.24 9.95 1.51
C LYS A 91 -9.19 9.70 0.00
N LEU A 92 -8.08 9.13 -0.45
CA LEU A 92 -7.94 8.60 -1.81
C LEU A 92 -8.35 7.14 -1.80
N SER A 93 -9.47 6.84 -2.40
CA SER A 93 -10.08 5.51 -2.43
C SER A 93 -9.80 4.82 -3.76
N TYR A 94 -9.11 3.69 -3.72
CA TYR A 94 -8.73 2.89 -4.87
C TYR A 94 -9.62 1.67 -5.01
N ASP A 95 -10.25 1.50 -6.18
CA ASP A 95 -10.98 0.29 -6.55
C ASP A 95 -10.00 -0.73 -7.14
N LEU A 96 -9.91 -1.89 -6.50
CA LEU A 96 -8.96 -2.94 -6.89
C LEU A 96 -9.27 -3.58 -8.21
N SER A 97 -10.53 -3.64 -8.63
CA SER A 97 -10.89 -4.20 -9.91
C SER A 97 -10.19 -3.50 -11.07
N GLN A 98 -9.92 -2.20 -10.92
CA GLN A 98 -9.20 -1.39 -11.89
C GLN A 98 -7.68 -1.49 -11.75
N LEU A 99 -7.18 -1.52 -10.50
CA LEU A 99 -5.74 -1.61 -10.21
C LEU A 99 -5.13 -2.93 -10.72
N THR A 100 -5.90 -4.01 -10.68
CA THR A 100 -5.43 -5.35 -11.02
C THR A 100 -5.72 -5.78 -12.46
N THR A 101 -6.45 -4.99 -13.25
CA THR A 101 -6.88 -5.33 -14.62
C THR A 101 -5.70 -5.65 -15.55
N HIS A 102 -4.54 -5.01 -15.35
CA HIS A 102 -3.37 -5.18 -16.21
C HIS A 102 -2.14 -5.76 -15.48
N ARG A 103 -2.29 -6.19 -14.23
CA ARG A 103 -1.18 -6.71 -13.42
C ARG A 103 -1.64 -7.89 -12.58
N ILE A 104 -0.83 -8.93 -12.56
CA ILE A 104 -1.05 -10.08 -11.68
C ILE A 104 -0.53 -9.68 -10.30
N VAL A 105 -1.43 -9.61 -9.33
CA VAL A 105 -1.11 -9.39 -7.91
C VAL A 105 -1.65 -10.57 -7.11
N ASN A 106 -0.83 -11.13 -6.24
CA ASN A 106 -1.16 -12.35 -5.51
C ASN A 106 -1.65 -12.06 -4.08
N ASN A 107 -1.19 -10.96 -3.50
CA ASN A 107 -1.45 -10.66 -2.10
C ASN A 107 -1.65 -9.15 -1.85
N ALA A 108 -2.10 -8.82 -0.64
CA ALA A 108 -2.37 -7.45 -0.24
C ALA A 108 -1.12 -6.57 -0.22
N TYR A 109 0.06 -7.14 0.06
CA TYR A 109 1.31 -6.39 0.05
C TYR A 109 1.65 -5.88 -1.34
N GLU A 110 1.54 -6.75 -2.35
CA GLU A 110 1.74 -6.40 -3.75
C GLU A 110 0.73 -5.36 -4.23
N ILE A 111 -0.53 -5.43 -3.77
CA ILE A 111 -1.54 -4.41 -4.05
C ILE A 111 -1.08 -3.05 -3.53
N LEU A 112 -0.61 -2.99 -2.28
CA LEU A 112 -0.16 -1.73 -1.70
C LEU A 112 1.05 -1.14 -2.43
N GLN A 113 1.97 -1.97 -2.91
CA GLN A 113 3.11 -1.53 -3.74
C GLN A 113 2.69 -0.95 -5.11
N GLN A 114 1.49 -1.29 -5.61
CA GLN A 114 0.97 -0.73 -6.87
C GLN A 114 0.31 0.63 -6.70
N LEU A 115 0.07 1.06 -5.46
CA LEU A 115 -0.56 2.36 -5.20
C LEU A 115 0.40 3.50 -5.52
N PRO A 116 -0.06 4.57 -6.19
CA PRO A 116 0.74 5.76 -6.43
C PRO A 116 1.31 6.33 -5.12
N GLY A 117 2.61 6.59 -5.11
CA GLY A 117 3.31 7.14 -3.96
C GLY A 117 3.70 6.13 -2.87
N VAL A 118 3.27 4.87 -2.95
CA VAL A 118 3.73 3.83 -2.05
C VAL A 118 5.02 3.23 -2.56
N GLN A 119 6.01 3.12 -1.70
CA GLN A 119 7.33 2.58 -1.98
C GLN A 119 7.75 1.60 -0.90
N GLU A 120 8.59 0.64 -1.25
CA GLU A 120 9.25 -0.23 -0.29
C GLU A 120 10.67 0.28 -0.04
N ILE A 121 10.98 0.58 1.22
CA ILE A 121 12.30 1.02 1.65
C ILE A 121 12.75 0.08 2.77
N ASN A 122 13.84 -0.66 2.54
CA ASN A 122 14.39 -1.63 3.51
C ASN A 122 13.37 -2.66 4.02
N GLY A 123 12.49 -3.14 3.13
CA GLY A 123 11.46 -4.13 3.47
C GLY A 123 10.20 -3.55 4.13
N ASN A 124 10.13 -2.23 4.34
CA ASN A 124 8.99 -1.55 4.92
C ASN A 124 8.26 -0.71 3.86
N LEU A 125 6.93 -0.70 3.94
CA LEU A 125 6.13 0.19 3.11
C LEU A 125 6.22 1.63 3.63
N SER A 126 6.42 2.56 2.71
CA SER A 126 6.43 4.00 2.97
C SER A 126 5.55 4.71 1.95
N LEU A 127 5.03 5.89 2.32
CA LEU A 127 4.25 6.74 1.44
C LEU A 127 5.03 8.02 1.15
N ALA A 128 5.24 8.34 -0.12
CA ALA A 128 5.94 9.55 -0.54
C ALA A 128 5.28 10.79 0.05
N GLY A 129 6.08 11.67 0.66
CA GLY A 129 5.59 12.87 1.34
C GLY A 129 5.11 12.65 2.78
N ALA A 130 5.18 11.43 3.30
CA ALA A 130 4.84 11.13 4.69
C ALA A 130 6.07 10.67 5.49
N HIS A 131 6.19 11.14 6.74
CA HIS A 131 7.28 10.70 7.63
C HIS A 131 7.04 9.27 8.16
N ASN A 132 5.78 8.94 8.48
CA ASN A 132 5.37 7.65 8.99
C ASN A 132 4.14 7.17 8.24
N LEU A 133 4.09 5.88 7.97
CA LEU A 133 2.93 5.23 7.38
C LEU A 133 2.33 4.24 8.39
N ASN A 134 1.08 4.44 8.73
CA ASN A 134 0.31 3.52 9.55
C ASN A 134 -0.58 2.66 8.65
N ILE A 135 -0.79 1.41 9.02
CA ILE A 135 -1.75 0.54 8.33
C ILE A 135 -2.96 0.33 9.23
N ILE A 136 -4.11 0.50 8.63
CA ILE A 136 -5.42 0.29 9.23
C ILE A 136 -6.05 -0.91 8.52
N LEU A 137 -6.63 -1.84 9.25
CA LEU A 137 -7.34 -2.98 8.69
C LEU A 137 -8.82 -2.89 9.05
N ASN A 138 -9.69 -2.87 8.04
CA ASN A 138 -11.14 -2.75 8.22
C ASN A 138 -11.54 -1.58 9.15
N GLY A 139 -10.89 -0.42 8.97
CA GLY A 139 -11.15 0.77 9.78
C GLY A 139 -10.53 0.76 11.19
N ARG A 140 -9.65 -0.20 11.51
CA ARG A 140 -9.00 -0.31 12.83
C ARG A 140 -7.48 -0.20 12.69
N PRO A 141 -6.83 0.69 13.45
CA PRO A 141 -5.38 0.74 13.49
C PRO A 141 -4.78 -0.58 13.97
N THR A 142 -3.70 -1.01 13.35
CA THR A 142 -2.99 -2.21 13.77
C THR A 142 -1.98 -1.87 14.87
N THR A 143 -1.84 -2.78 15.84
CA THR A 143 -0.81 -2.72 16.89
C THR A 143 0.42 -3.57 16.56
N MET A 144 0.46 -4.14 15.34
CA MET A 144 1.52 -5.01 14.84
C MET A 144 2.77 -4.20 14.50
N SER A 145 3.96 -4.79 14.67
CA SER A 145 5.19 -4.23 14.12
C SER A 145 5.16 -4.22 12.59
N HIS A 146 6.02 -3.42 11.96
CA HIS A 146 6.11 -3.34 10.50
C HIS A 146 6.41 -4.71 9.85
N GLU A 147 7.27 -5.52 10.49
CA GLU A 147 7.60 -6.87 10.03
C GLU A 147 6.41 -7.82 10.09
N GLN A 148 5.68 -7.81 11.21
CA GLN A 148 4.47 -8.62 11.41
C GLN A 148 3.38 -8.22 10.43
N LEU A 149 3.23 -6.92 10.20
CA LEU A 149 2.28 -6.39 9.24
C LEU A 149 2.63 -6.78 7.80
N ALA A 150 3.92 -6.73 7.43
CA ALA A 150 4.36 -7.19 6.12
C ALA A 150 4.06 -8.68 5.92
N ILE A 151 4.26 -9.51 6.95
CA ILE A 151 3.89 -10.94 6.92
C ILE A 151 2.38 -11.10 6.73
N LEU A 152 1.57 -10.38 7.50
CA LEU A 152 0.11 -10.39 7.36
C LEU A 152 -0.33 -10.04 5.93
N LEU A 153 0.19 -8.94 5.39
CA LEU A 153 -0.18 -8.45 4.07
C LEU A 153 0.27 -9.39 2.94
N LYS A 154 1.48 -9.95 3.03
CA LYS A 154 2.00 -10.95 2.07
C LYS A 154 1.20 -12.26 2.10
N ASN A 155 0.59 -12.57 3.22
CA ASN A 155 -0.23 -13.77 3.41
C ASN A 155 -1.74 -13.50 3.25
N THR A 156 -2.16 -12.27 2.99
CA THR A 156 -3.56 -11.95 2.69
C THR A 156 -3.76 -11.99 1.17
N PRO A 157 -4.54 -12.94 0.62
CA PRO A 157 -4.78 -13.02 -0.82
C PRO A 157 -5.35 -11.73 -1.39
N ALA A 158 -4.92 -11.36 -2.59
CA ALA A 158 -5.42 -10.17 -3.29
C ALA A 158 -6.94 -10.22 -3.50
N SER A 159 -7.48 -11.41 -3.73
CA SER A 159 -8.92 -11.65 -3.90
C SER A 159 -9.77 -11.22 -2.70
N ARG A 160 -9.17 -11.21 -1.50
CA ARG A 160 -9.84 -10.80 -0.25
C ARG A 160 -9.85 -9.30 -0.02
N VAL A 161 -9.08 -8.54 -0.76
CA VAL A 161 -9.10 -7.09 -0.64
C VAL A 161 -10.24 -6.50 -1.45
N GLU A 162 -11.04 -5.66 -0.85
CA GLU A 162 -12.16 -4.98 -1.52
C GLU A 162 -11.72 -3.61 -2.03
N LYS A 163 -11.10 -2.83 -1.16
CA LYS A 163 -10.80 -1.42 -1.37
C LYS A 163 -9.58 -1.01 -0.57
N VAL A 164 -8.83 -0.06 -1.08
CA VAL A 164 -7.74 0.57 -0.34
C VAL A 164 -7.99 2.07 -0.25
N GLU A 165 -7.89 2.63 0.94
CA GLU A 165 -8.02 4.07 1.18
C GLU A 165 -6.68 4.62 1.65
N VAL A 166 -6.13 5.60 0.94
CA VAL A 166 -4.89 6.29 1.30
C VAL A 166 -5.23 7.64 1.92
N MET A 167 -4.69 7.91 3.10
CA MET A 167 -4.88 9.13 3.87
C MET A 167 -3.52 9.75 4.17
N TYR A 168 -3.25 10.94 3.66
CA TYR A 168 -2.04 11.71 4.00
C TYR A 168 -2.14 12.35 5.39
N SER A 169 -3.35 12.62 5.84
CA SER A 169 -3.68 13.04 7.20
C SER A 169 -4.80 12.16 7.72
N THR A 170 -4.52 11.43 8.78
CA THR A 170 -5.50 10.47 9.32
C THR A 170 -6.58 11.20 10.11
N PRO A 171 -7.86 10.98 9.84
CA PRO A 171 -8.96 11.54 10.63
C PRO A 171 -8.87 11.16 12.12
N PRO A 172 -9.30 12.05 13.04
CA PRO A 172 -9.20 11.84 14.50
C PRO A 172 -9.87 10.56 15.01
N GLN A 173 -10.87 10.06 14.30
CA GLN A 173 -11.60 8.84 14.65
C GLN A 173 -10.73 7.57 14.71
N TYR A 174 -9.57 7.57 14.08
CA TYR A 174 -8.63 6.45 14.11
C TYR A 174 -7.62 6.54 15.28
N HIS A 175 -7.59 7.65 16.03
CA HIS A 175 -6.68 7.88 17.16
C HIS A 175 -5.20 7.69 16.84
N ILE A 176 -4.80 7.83 15.58
CA ILE A 176 -3.40 7.79 15.11
C ILE A 176 -3.05 9.09 14.39
N ARG A 177 -1.76 9.43 14.36
CA ARG A 177 -1.25 10.63 13.70
C ARG A 177 -0.42 10.28 12.46
N GLY A 178 -0.43 11.16 11.47
CA GLY A 178 0.34 11.03 10.24
C GLY A 178 -0.46 10.41 9.11
N ALA A 179 0.24 9.83 8.14
CA ALA A 179 -0.38 9.16 7.01
C ALA A 179 -0.81 7.74 7.37
N ALA A 180 -1.86 7.28 6.73
CA ALA A 180 -2.35 5.91 6.89
C ALA A 180 -2.87 5.33 5.59
N ILE A 181 -2.78 4.01 5.46
CA ILE A 181 -3.48 3.23 4.45
C ILE A 181 -4.48 2.32 5.16
N ASN A 182 -5.75 2.47 4.83
CA ASN A 182 -6.82 1.60 5.31
C ASN A 182 -7.11 0.53 4.27
N LEU A 183 -6.80 -0.71 4.62
CA LEU A 183 -7.09 -1.88 3.82
C LEU A 183 -8.44 -2.46 4.22
N LEU A 184 -9.40 -2.37 3.32
CA LEU A 184 -10.73 -2.93 3.51
C LEU A 184 -10.78 -4.31 2.86
N LEU A 185 -11.00 -5.33 3.68
CA LEU A 185 -11.18 -6.69 3.21
C LEU A 185 -12.66 -6.91 2.89
N LYS A 186 -12.94 -7.70 1.86
CA LYS A 186 -14.29 -8.04 1.45
C LYS A 186 -15.07 -8.63 2.62
N VAL A 187 -16.18 -7.97 2.93
CA VAL A 187 -17.19 -8.48 3.86
C VAL A 187 -18.33 -9.01 3.00
N TYR A 188 -18.64 -10.28 3.17
CA TYR A 188 -19.75 -10.90 2.44
C TYR A 188 -21.07 -10.26 2.79
N ARG A 189 -21.93 -10.10 1.78
CA ARG A 189 -23.28 -9.59 1.96
C ARG A 189 -24.11 -10.59 2.78
N PRO A 190 -24.91 -10.14 3.75
CA PRO A 190 -25.65 -11.01 4.67
C PRO A 190 -26.70 -11.94 4.01
N GLU A 191 -26.99 -11.72 2.74
CA GLU A 191 -28.03 -12.45 2.01
C GLU A 191 -27.53 -13.76 1.37
N GLU A 192 -26.22 -13.95 1.28
CA GLU A 192 -25.61 -15.13 0.67
C GLU A 192 -24.93 -15.98 1.73
N SER A 193 -25.39 -17.20 1.93
CA SER A 193 -24.67 -18.21 2.70
C SER A 193 -23.77 -19.00 1.77
N GLY A 194 -22.50 -19.16 2.13
CA GLY A 194 -21.56 -19.87 1.29
C GLY A 194 -20.23 -20.17 1.93
N LEU A 195 -19.51 -21.11 1.32
CA LEU A 195 -18.12 -21.43 1.63
C LEU A 195 -17.27 -21.02 0.43
N GLN A 196 -16.24 -20.23 0.69
CA GLN A 196 -15.21 -19.91 -0.31
C GLN A 196 -13.86 -20.37 0.19
N GLY A 197 -13.01 -20.83 -0.73
CA GLY A 197 -11.67 -21.27 -0.43
C GLY A 197 -10.71 -20.90 -1.54
N GLU A 198 -9.47 -20.67 -1.15
CA GLU A 198 -8.34 -20.45 -2.04
C GLU A 198 -7.16 -21.27 -1.53
N VAL A 199 -6.46 -21.91 -2.45
CA VAL A 199 -5.19 -22.61 -2.18
C VAL A 199 -4.14 -21.96 -3.07
N ASN A 200 -3.01 -21.60 -2.48
CA ASN A 200 -1.89 -21.07 -3.23
C ASN A 200 -0.63 -21.90 -2.96
N ALA A 201 0.22 -21.98 -3.97
CA ALA A 201 1.55 -22.55 -3.86
C ALA A 201 2.50 -21.75 -4.76
N GLY A 202 3.70 -21.51 -4.28
CA GLY A 202 4.70 -20.73 -5.00
C GLY A 202 6.11 -21.28 -4.78
N TYR A 203 6.94 -21.11 -5.80
CA TYR A 203 8.36 -21.37 -5.75
C TYR A 203 9.11 -20.08 -6.14
N LEU A 204 10.06 -19.71 -5.32
CA LEU A 204 10.90 -18.52 -5.50
C LEU A 204 12.35 -18.96 -5.67
N TYR A 205 13.00 -18.43 -6.68
CA TYR A 205 14.43 -18.63 -6.87
C TYR A 205 15.13 -17.29 -6.97
N ASN A 206 15.93 -16.97 -5.95
CA ASN A 206 16.79 -15.80 -5.93
C ASN A 206 18.18 -16.26 -5.44
N TYR A 207 18.95 -16.88 -6.35
CA TYR A 207 20.21 -17.59 -6.05
C TYR A 207 20.09 -18.72 -5.01
N ARG A 208 18.95 -18.81 -4.35
CA ARG A 208 18.58 -19.85 -3.36
C ARG A 208 17.10 -20.19 -3.51
N ASN A 209 16.74 -21.35 -3.00
CA ASN A 209 15.39 -21.87 -3.10
C ASN A 209 14.50 -21.29 -2.01
N GLY A 210 13.30 -20.86 -2.39
CA GLY A 210 12.21 -20.53 -1.49
C GLY A 210 10.93 -21.23 -1.94
N THR A 211 10.09 -21.61 -1.01
CA THR A 211 8.78 -22.19 -1.27
C THR A 211 7.74 -21.56 -0.37
N GLN A 212 6.55 -21.37 -0.90
CA GLN A 212 5.41 -20.90 -0.13
C GLN A 212 4.17 -21.71 -0.45
N GLY A 213 3.29 -21.83 0.52
CA GLY A 213 2.00 -22.47 0.31
C GLY A 213 0.99 -22.01 1.34
N GLY A 214 -0.28 -21.96 0.95
CA GLY A 214 -1.32 -21.46 1.83
C GLY A 214 -2.71 -21.93 1.47
N ILE A 215 -3.59 -21.81 2.45
CA ILE A 215 -5.02 -22.11 2.35
C ILE A 215 -5.77 -20.95 3.01
N SER A 216 -6.76 -20.42 2.31
CA SER A 216 -7.72 -19.45 2.83
C SER A 216 -9.12 -19.99 2.70
N LEU A 217 -9.88 -20.01 3.80
CA LEU A 217 -11.28 -20.41 3.83
C LEU A 217 -12.11 -19.29 4.43
N LEU A 218 -13.28 -19.05 3.85
CA LEU A 218 -14.28 -18.12 4.36
C LEU A 218 -15.65 -18.78 4.32
N TYR A 219 -16.25 -18.94 5.48
CA TYR A 219 -17.62 -19.43 5.64
C TYR A 219 -18.52 -18.29 6.11
N THR A 220 -19.56 -18.03 5.35
CA THR A 220 -20.50 -16.93 5.60
C THR A 220 -21.92 -17.44 5.69
N THR A 221 -22.64 -16.96 6.68
CA THR A 221 -24.10 -17.10 6.82
C THR A 221 -24.69 -15.75 7.23
N PRO A 222 -26.03 -15.57 7.25
CA PRO A 222 -26.63 -14.31 7.71
C PRO A 222 -26.20 -13.88 9.12
N LYS A 223 -25.83 -14.83 9.98
CA LYS A 223 -25.42 -14.55 11.38
C LYS A 223 -23.94 -14.76 11.65
N TRP A 224 -23.27 -15.65 10.92
CA TRP A 224 -21.89 -16.02 11.15
C TRP A 224 -21.00 -15.67 9.96
N ASN A 225 -19.83 -15.14 10.26
CA ASN A 225 -18.76 -14.97 9.32
C ASN A 225 -17.49 -15.56 9.95
N ILE A 226 -16.97 -16.66 9.40
CA ILE A 226 -15.81 -17.38 9.95
C ILE A 226 -14.75 -17.42 8.88
N ASP A 227 -13.54 -17.00 9.22
CA ASP A 227 -12.40 -17.06 8.31
C ASP A 227 -11.25 -17.87 8.94
N LEU A 228 -10.57 -18.60 8.07
CA LEU A 228 -9.33 -19.29 8.36
C LEU A 228 -8.32 -18.98 7.25
N LEU A 229 -7.12 -18.57 7.66
CA LEU A 229 -5.99 -18.36 6.78
C LEU A 229 -4.78 -19.08 7.40
N TYR A 230 -4.18 -19.96 6.63
CA TYR A 230 -2.90 -20.59 6.95
C TYR A 230 -1.94 -20.41 5.80
N ASN A 231 -0.74 -19.96 6.11
CA ASN A 231 0.35 -19.88 5.13
C ASN A 231 1.64 -20.40 5.74
N THR A 232 2.45 -21.02 4.92
CA THR A 232 3.82 -21.40 5.25
C THR A 232 4.77 -20.86 4.19
N HIS A 233 5.88 -20.33 4.64
CA HIS A 233 6.92 -19.77 3.80
C HIS A 233 8.28 -20.30 4.25
N TYR A 234 8.98 -20.94 3.34
CA TYR A 234 10.39 -21.33 3.53
C TYR A 234 11.25 -20.45 2.63
N GLU A 235 12.26 -19.84 3.21
CA GLU A 235 13.18 -18.97 2.50
C GLU A 235 14.62 -19.32 2.83
N GLN A 236 15.46 -19.31 1.79
CA GLN A 236 16.91 -19.24 1.91
C GLN A 236 17.40 -17.95 1.28
N ASN A 237 18.26 -17.23 1.97
CA ASN A 237 18.86 -16.00 1.47
C ASN A 237 20.35 -16.00 1.76
N ARG A 238 21.15 -15.57 0.77
CA ARG A 238 22.59 -15.30 0.93
C ARG A 238 22.84 -13.84 0.65
N GLN A 239 23.50 -13.19 1.59
CA GLN A 239 23.96 -11.81 1.44
C GLN A 239 25.48 -11.80 1.54
N THR A 240 26.15 -11.19 0.55
CA THR A 240 27.59 -10.96 0.56
C THR A 240 27.84 -9.47 0.62
N THR A 241 28.73 -9.03 1.50
CA THR A 241 29.07 -7.61 1.68
C THR A 241 30.59 -7.49 1.79
N ASP A 242 31.19 -6.69 0.93
CA ASP A 242 32.58 -6.28 1.03
C ASP A 242 32.65 -4.92 1.69
N THR A 243 33.42 -4.81 2.76
CA THR A 243 33.60 -3.57 3.50
C THR A 243 35.07 -3.15 3.44
N TYR A 244 35.31 -1.94 2.99
CA TYR A 244 36.61 -1.29 3.02
C TYR A 244 36.54 -0.07 3.91
N SER A 245 37.36 0.00 4.94
CA SER A 245 37.40 1.15 5.81
C SER A 245 38.84 1.57 6.10
N HIS A 246 39.06 2.88 6.12
CA HIS A 246 40.33 3.53 6.36
C HIS A 246 40.25 4.30 7.69
N HIS A 247 41.05 3.89 8.65
CA HIS A 247 41.05 4.48 10.00
C HIS A 247 42.41 5.10 10.30
N THR A 248 42.44 6.36 10.66
CA THR A 248 43.62 7.04 11.17
C THR A 248 43.50 7.20 12.69
N LEU A 249 44.32 6.46 13.43
CA LEU A 249 44.38 6.53 14.90
C LEU A 249 45.74 7.06 15.29
N LYS A 250 45.78 8.29 15.83
CA LYS A 250 47.03 9.01 16.14
C LYS A 250 47.86 9.17 14.88
N ASN A 251 49.00 8.50 14.78
CA ASN A 251 49.90 8.56 13.60
C ASN A 251 49.88 7.28 12.78
N ASN A 252 49.01 6.32 13.07
CA ASN A 252 48.94 5.07 12.35
C ASN A 252 47.69 5.00 11.49
N VAL A 253 47.82 4.47 10.32
CA VAL A 253 46.75 4.23 9.35
C VAL A 253 46.46 2.73 9.32
N TYR A 254 45.17 2.41 9.42
CA TYR A 254 44.69 1.02 9.37
C TYR A 254 43.69 0.92 8.21
N ASP A 255 44.06 0.15 7.20
CA ASP A 255 43.18 -0.25 6.11
C ASP A 255 42.52 -1.59 6.49
N ILE A 256 41.22 -1.58 6.68
CA ILE A 256 40.44 -2.75 7.03
C ILE A 256 39.67 -3.20 5.79
N CYS A 257 39.93 -4.43 5.35
CA CYS A 257 39.19 -5.10 4.30
C CYS A 257 38.48 -6.29 4.93
N GLN A 258 37.16 -6.38 4.72
CA GLN A 258 36.36 -7.46 5.30
C GLN A 258 35.34 -7.96 4.28
N HIS A 259 35.33 -9.27 4.07
CA HIS A 259 34.38 -9.98 3.25
C HIS A 259 33.42 -10.74 4.15
N ASN A 260 32.12 -10.38 4.12
CA ASN A 260 31.11 -10.97 4.96
C ASN A 260 30.12 -11.76 4.10
N ASN A 261 29.91 -13.02 4.45
CA ASN A 261 28.86 -13.88 3.91
C ASN A 261 27.86 -14.21 4.98
N ILE A 262 26.60 -13.94 4.73
CA ILE A 262 25.50 -14.26 5.64
C ILE A 262 24.54 -15.18 4.90
N ASP A 263 24.44 -16.43 5.36
CA ASP A 263 23.44 -17.39 4.92
C ASP A 263 22.31 -17.45 5.95
N ARG A 264 21.11 -17.13 5.50
CA ARG A 264 19.89 -17.21 6.31
C ARG A 264 18.97 -18.26 5.71
N LYS A 265 18.41 -19.12 6.55
CA LYS A 265 17.34 -20.02 6.17
C LYS A 265 16.33 -20.12 7.30
N GLY A 266 15.08 -20.16 6.94
CA GLY A 266 14.02 -20.22 7.93
C GLY A 266 12.71 -20.66 7.33
N ILE A 267 11.84 -21.13 8.21
CA ILE A 267 10.45 -21.42 7.89
C ILE A 267 9.55 -20.58 8.78
N THR A 268 8.55 -19.96 8.17
CA THR A 268 7.54 -19.18 8.87
C THR A 268 6.18 -19.81 8.62
N HIS A 269 5.45 -20.09 9.69
CA HIS A 269 4.03 -20.45 9.62
C HIS A 269 3.20 -19.27 10.11
N TYR A 270 2.19 -18.94 9.36
CA TYR A 270 1.22 -17.91 9.67
C TYR A 270 -0.17 -18.53 9.76
N VAL A 271 -0.86 -18.29 10.86
CA VAL A 271 -2.24 -18.72 11.08
C VAL A 271 -3.07 -17.52 11.46
N ARG A 272 -4.20 -17.31 10.80
CA ARG A 272 -5.23 -16.39 11.26
C ARG A 272 -6.57 -17.06 11.19
N THR A 273 -7.36 -16.91 12.24
CA THR A 273 -8.76 -17.31 12.25
C THR A 273 -9.59 -16.22 12.87
N GLY A 274 -10.76 -15.99 12.31
CA GLY A 274 -11.72 -15.00 12.77
C GLY A 274 -13.12 -15.59 12.83
N ALA A 275 -13.93 -15.12 13.77
CA ALA A 275 -15.32 -15.45 13.88
C ALA A 275 -16.10 -14.20 14.26
N GLU A 276 -17.01 -13.77 13.41
CA GLU A 276 -17.96 -12.69 13.67
C GLU A 276 -19.35 -13.29 13.82
N TYR A 277 -20.03 -12.89 14.88
CA TYR A 277 -21.44 -13.20 15.08
C TYR A 277 -22.28 -11.92 15.09
N LYS A 278 -23.29 -11.88 14.24
CA LYS A 278 -24.25 -10.78 14.14
C LYS A 278 -25.50 -11.10 14.93
N PHE A 279 -25.78 -10.25 15.91
CA PHE A 279 -27.03 -10.28 16.64
C PHE A 279 -28.17 -9.66 15.79
N ASN A 280 -29.36 -9.63 16.29
CA ASN A 280 -30.44 -8.90 15.65
C ASN A 280 -30.16 -7.38 15.71
N GLY A 281 -30.33 -6.69 14.57
CA GLY A 281 -29.98 -5.28 14.43
C GLY A 281 -28.52 -5.08 14.01
N SER A 282 -27.87 -4.00 14.48
CA SER A 282 -26.49 -3.64 14.13
C SER A 282 -25.43 -4.19 15.10
N ALA A 283 -25.84 -4.91 16.15
CA ALA A 283 -24.92 -5.46 17.14
C ALA A 283 -24.14 -6.65 16.58
N HIS A 284 -22.84 -6.70 16.86
CA HIS A 284 -22.00 -7.85 16.52
C HIS A 284 -20.84 -8.02 17.49
N ILE A 285 -20.35 -9.24 17.58
CA ILE A 285 -19.15 -9.61 18.30
C ILE A 285 -18.17 -10.22 17.29
N ASN A 286 -16.91 -9.85 17.38
CA ASN A 286 -15.83 -10.37 16.53
C ASN A 286 -14.69 -10.87 17.38
N LEU A 287 -14.28 -12.11 17.18
CA LEU A 287 -13.11 -12.73 17.77
C LEU A 287 -12.10 -13.05 16.66
N ALA A 288 -10.87 -12.62 16.82
CA ALA A 288 -9.82 -12.90 15.86
C ALA A 288 -8.55 -13.38 16.59
N TYR A 289 -7.94 -14.43 16.07
CA TYR A 289 -6.64 -14.92 16.49
C TYR A 289 -5.66 -14.84 15.32
N THR A 290 -4.44 -14.40 15.61
CA THR A 290 -3.31 -14.41 14.67
C THR A 290 -2.10 -15.02 15.36
N GLY A 291 -1.51 -16.06 14.75
CA GLY A 291 -0.29 -16.70 15.18
C GLY A 291 0.80 -16.63 14.12
N ILE A 292 2.02 -16.29 14.52
CA ILE A 292 3.22 -16.37 13.68
C ILE A 292 4.21 -17.27 14.40
N PHE A 293 4.70 -18.30 13.70
CA PHE A 293 5.61 -19.28 14.25
C PHE A 293 6.83 -19.41 13.35
N ASN A 294 7.98 -19.14 13.91
CA ASN A 294 9.28 -19.28 13.27
C ASN A 294 10.11 -20.35 14.03
N PRO A 295 9.84 -21.64 13.80
CA PRO A 295 10.42 -22.70 14.61
C PRO A 295 11.91 -22.94 14.34
N ASN A 296 12.42 -22.45 13.23
CA ASN A 296 13.82 -22.72 12.86
C ASN A 296 14.35 -21.62 11.92
N ASN A 297 14.87 -20.55 12.52
CA ASN A 297 15.63 -19.53 11.80
C ASN A 297 17.12 -19.73 12.08
N ASP A 298 17.85 -20.22 11.07
CA ASP A 298 19.30 -20.45 11.12
C ASP A 298 20.01 -19.31 10.35
N ASN A 299 20.83 -18.58 11.05
CA ASN A 299 21.64 -17.50 10.51
C ASN A 299 23.11 -17.85 10.72
N HIS A 300 23.82 -18.07 9.62
CA HIS A 300 25.23 -18.35 9.61
C HIS A 300 25.96 -17.16 8.96
N SER A 301 26.79 -16.49 9.73
CA SER A 301 27.59 -15.34 9.31
C SER A 301 29.05 -15.68 9.37
N TYR A 302 29.70 -15.70 8.22
CA TYR A 302 31.14 -15.88 8.07
C TYR A 302 31.75 -14.57 7.58
N SER A 303 32.73 -14.09 8.33
CA SER A 303 33.47 -12.85 8.03
C SER A 303 34.94 -13.19 7.90
N ASP A 304 35.55 -12.85 6.78
CA ASP A 304 36.98 -13.00 6.54
C ASP A 304 37.58 -11.63 6.21
N GLY A 305 38.65 -11.28 6.91
CA GLY A 305 39.28 -9.98 6.76
C GLY A 305 40.75 -9.99 7.12
N ASN A 306 41.44 -8.89 6.77
CA ASN A 306 42.88 -8.76 7.04
C ASN A 306 43.21 -8.56 8.52
N ILE A 307 42.23 -8.30 9.39
CA ILE A 307 42.44 -8.14 10.84
C ILE A 307 41.88 -9.31 11.61
N THR A 308 40.70 -9.80 11.23
CA THR A 308 40.01 -10.87 11.96
C THR A 308 39.16 -11.71 11.04
N THR A 309 39.03 -12.98 11.43
CA THR A 309 38.07 -13.91 10.82
C THR A 309 37.09 -14.32 11.91
N ALA A 310 35.80 -14.29 11.60
CA ALA A 310 34.73 -14.67 12.54
C ALA A 310 33.73 -15.61 11.86
N ASP A 311 33.33 -16.64 12.58
CA ASP A 311 32.29 -17.59 12.19
C ASP A 311 31.24 -17.62 13.29
N ASN A 312 30.04 -17.14 12.98
CA ASN A 312 28.93 -17.07 13.92
C ASN A 312 27.72 -17.79 13.37
N ARG A 313 27.17 -18.67 14.17
CA ARG A 313 25.91 -19.34 13.86
C ARG A 313 24.89 -19.11 14.96
N THR A 314 23.76 -18.58 14.58
CA THR A 314 22.65 -18.29 15.48
C THR A 314 21.40 -19.01 15.01
N LYS A 315 20.83 -19.84 15.88
CA LYS A 315 19.51 -20.43 15.66
C LYS A 315 18.53 -19.72 16.59
N LYS A 316 17.43 -19.28 16.03
CA LYS A 316 16.36 -18.59 16.79
C LYS A 316 15.03 -19.23 16.48
N GLU A 317 14.26 -19.43 17.53
CA GLU A 317 12.85 -19.74 17.49
C GLU A 317 12.10 -18.51 17.97
N ALA A 318 11.04 -18.18 17.30
CA ALA A 318 10.17 -17.06 17.69
C ALA A 318 8.72 -17.42 17.40
N GLN A 319 7.85 -17.03 18.28
CA GLN A 319 6.42 -17.18 18.09
C GLN A 319 5.71 -15.93 18.60
N MET A 320 4.65 -15.57 17.93
CA MET A 320 3.79 -14.46 18.31
C MET A 320 2.34 -14.91 18.28
N HIS A 321 1.60 -14.54 19.28
CA HIS A 321 0.18 -14.77 19.40
C HIS A 321 -0.53 -13.44 19.60
N ASN A 322 -1.53 -13.16 18.81
CA ASN A 322 -2.42 -12.00 18.98
C ASN A 322 -3.86 -12.48 19.04
N LEU A 323 -4.59 -12.07 20.07
CA LEU A 323 -6.00 -12.34 20.26
C LEU A 323 -6.73 -11.02 20.37
N ALA A 324 -7.70 -10.80 19.52
CA ALA A 324 -8.55 -9.61 19.51
C ALA A 324 -10.03 -9.99 19.67
N LEU A 325 -10.70 -9.34 20.60
CA LEU A 325 -12.14 -9.46 20.82
C LEU A 325 -12.76 -8.08 20.72
N ASP A 326 -13.76 -7.93 19.87
CA ASP A 326 -14.47 -6.69 19.69
C ASP A 326 -15.99 -6.90 19.79
N TYR A 327 -16.66 -5.97 20.41
CA TYR A 327 -18.11 -5.93 20.52
C TYR A 327 -18.64 -4.57 20.07
N LEU A 328 -19.64 -4.58 19.21
CA LEU A 328 -20.45 -3.41 18.88
C LEU A 328 -21.90 -3.67 19.33
N SER A 329 -22.43 -2.78 20.16
CA SER A 329 -23.84 -2.83 20.56
C SER A 329 -24.77 -2.20 19.50
N GLY A 330 -26.04 -2.56 19.53
CA GLY A 330 -27.07 -2.00 18.64
C GLY A 330 -27.28 -0.48 18.77
N PHE A 331 -26.88 0.12 19.89
CA PHE A 331 -26.94 1.56 20.15
C PHE A 331 -25.59 2.27 19.93
N GLY A 332 -24.61 1.61 19.35
CA GLY A 332 -23.35 2.22 18.92
C GLY A 332 -22.20 2.18 19.95
N MET A 333 -22.39 1.57 21.15
CA MET A 333 -21.26 1.37 22.08
C MET A 333 -20.28 0.35 21.51
N LYS A 334 -18.97 0.68 21.56
CA LYS A 334 -17.88 -0.18 21.14
C LYS A 334 -17.03 -0.56 22.35
N ALA A 335 -16.71 -1.85 22.46
CA ALA A 335 -15.76 -2.37 23.44
C ALA A 335 -14.83 -3.37 22.74
N GLY A 336 -13.54 -3.37 23.11
CA GLY A 336 -12.58 -4.28 22.53
C GLY A 336 -11.43 -4.56 23.47
N ILE A 337 -10.87 -5.77 23.35
CA ILE A 337 -9.67 -6.22 24.04
C ILE A 337 -8.72 -6.78 22.99
N ASN A 338 -7.48 -6.38 23.08
CA ASN A 338 -6.41 -6.92 22.24
C ASN A 338 -5.26 -7.37 23.14
N TYR A 339 -4.84 -8.63 23.00
CA TYR A 339 -3.75 -9.24 23.74
C TYR A 339 -2.71 -9.75 22.76
N THR A 340 -1.44 -9.39 22.97
CA THR A 340 -0.32 -9.87 22.17
C THR A 340 0.75 -10.47 23.10
N SER A 341 1.25 -11.66 22.74
CA SER A 341 2.36 -12.35 23.39
C SER A 341 3.43 -12.68 22.35
N TYR A 342 4.70 -12.64 22.77
CA TYR A 342 5.87 -12.93 21.97
C TYR A 342 6.65 -14.09 22.60
#